data_7329351c8be45a4debbae181458715aa
#
_entry.id   7329351c8be45a4debbae181458715aa
#
_cell.length_a   1.000
_cell.length_b   1.000
_cell.length_c   1.000
_cell.angle_alpha   90.00
_cell.angle_beta   90.00
_cell.angle_gamma   90.00
#
_symmetry.space_group_name_H-M   'P 1'
#
loop_
_entity.id
_entity.type
_entity.pdbx_description
1 polymer ?
#
loop_
_entity_poly.entity_id
_entity_poly.type
_entity_poly.pdbx_seq_one_letter_code
_entity_poly.pdbx_strand_id
1 'polypeptide(L)'
;MKRIISIVALAFAVLVAPISSAEIWKDYGLSEEVTELTVVKVKPNYVDAYLTRLKKTWVSSMEIQKDMGVVTDYNVWAANVAAQPNVFLTVTYKNMGAMQGSKEGYEALMKAMTERFNADQDEQEELAQGYEDYREIVDYVILNRVEY
;
A
#
# COMPACT_ATOMS: atom_id res chain seq x y z
N MET A 1 -57.16 -53.58 30.62
CA MET A 1 -56.19 -53.25 29.58
C MET A 1 -55.79 -51.77 29.77
N LYS A 2 -54.62 -51.51 30.41
CA LYS A 2 -54.14 -50.18 30.68
C LYS A 2 -53.08 -49.85 29.58
N ARG A 3 -53.33 -48.86 28.77
CA ARG A 3 -52.38 -48.38 27.76
C ARG A 3 -51.48 -47.36 28.41
N ILE A 4 -50.19 -47.66 28.50
CA ILE A 4 -49.13 -46.74 28.94
C ILE A 4 -48.72 -45.91 27.71
N ILE A 5 -48.98 -44.61 27.75
CA ILE A 5 -48.50 -43.68 26.74
C ILE A 5 -47.13 -43.14 27.21
N SER A 6 -46.06 -43.58 26.55
CA SER A 6 -44.71 -43.06 26.80
C SER A 6 -44.53 -41.72 26.02
N ILE A 7 -44.41 -40.64 26.76
CA ILE A 7 -44.06 -39.35 26.19
C ILE A 7 -42.53 -39.26 26.11
N VAL A 8 -42.01 -39.30 24.89
CA VAL A 8 -40.60 -39.04 24.64
C VAL A 8 -40.40 -37.53 24.53
N ALA A 9 -39.85 -36.92 25.57
CA ALA A 9 -39.45 -35.55 25.55
C ALA A 9 -38.12 -35.40 24.80
N LEU A 10 -38.17 -34.94 23.57
CA LEU A 10 -36.98 -34.61 22.74
C LEU A 10 -36.42 -33.25 23.21
N ALA A 11 -35.38 -33.28 24.04
CA ALA A 11 -34.67 -32.10 24.48
C ALA A 11 -33.83 -31.55 23.30
N PHE A 12 -34.31 -30.48 22.68
CA PHE A 12 -33.56 -29.73 21.68
C PHE A 12 -32.50 -28.87 22.40
N ALA A 13 -31.30 -29.41 22.53
CA ALA A 13 -30.13 -28.64 23.01
C ALA A 13 -29.71 -27.69 21.88
N VAL A 14 -30.16 -26.43 21.92
CA VAL A 14 -29.66 -25.38 21.09
C VAL A 14 -28.24 -25.11 21.53
N LEU A 15 -27.27 -25.61 20.78
CA LEU A 15 -25.86 -25.22 20.88
C LEU A 15 -25.74 -23.76 20.46
N VAL A 16 -25.85 -22.83 21.42
CA VAL A 16 -25.45 -21.44 21.21
C VAL A 16 -23.93 -21.44 21.16
N ALA A 17 -23.38 -21.50 19.92
CA ALA A 17 -21.97 -21.26 19.74
C ALA A 17 -21.67 -19.82 20.22
N PRO A 18 -20.66 -19.63 21.11
CA PRO A 18 -20.29 -18.26 21.47
C PRO A 18 -19.91 -17.51 20.21
N ILE A 19 -20.62 -16.42 19.92
CA ILE A 19 -20.21 -15.48 18.89
C ILE A 19 -18.94 -14.82 19.45
N SER A 20 -17.78 -15.28 19.01
CA SER A 20 -16.51 -14.62 19.31
C SER A 20 -16.54 -13.27 18.59
N SER A 21 -16.90 -12.23 19.30
CA SER A 21 -16.72 -10.87 18.80
C SER A 21 -15.29 -10.45 19.12
N ALA A 22 -14.41 -10.44 18.11
CA ALA A 22 -13.11 -9.84 18.25
C ALA A 22 -13.25 -8.32 18.45
N GLU A 23 -12.48 -7.78 19.38
CA GLU A 23 -12.48 -6.36 19.71
C GLU A 23 -11.13 -5.75 19.34
N ILE A 24 -11.18 -4.66 18.52
CA ILE A 24 -10.00 -3.85 18.26
C ILE A 24 -9.45 -3.27 19.58
N TRP A 25 -8.13 -3.18 19.70
CA TRP A 25 -7.37 -2.75 20.88
C TRP A 25 -7.37 -3.73 22.07
N LYS A 26 -8.07 -4.85 21.94
CA LYS A 26 -8.09 -5.92 22.93
C LYS A 26 -7.50 -7.22 22.38
N ASP A 27 -7.99 -7.65 21.23
CA ASP A 27 -7.56 -8.89 20.59
C ASP A 27 -6.51 -8.62 19.50
N TYR A 28 -6.51 -7.43 18.94
CA TYR A 28 -5.51 -6.93 17.98
C TYR A 28 -5.46 -5.40 17.98
N GLY A 29 -4.37 -4.84 17.47
CA GLY A 29 -4.20 -3.42 17.24
C GLY A 29 -3.87 -3.12 15.78
N LEU A 30 -3.83 -1.83 15.46
CA LEU A 30 -3.31 -1.34 14.19
C LEU A 30 -2.05 -0.53 14.49
N SER A 31 -1.00 -0.75 13.72
CA SER A 31 0.21 0.07 13.77
C SER A 31 -0.12 1.53 13.51
N GLU A 32 0.58 2.45 14.18
CA GLU A 32 0.53 3.87 13.83
C GLU A 32 1.16 4.13 12.46
N GLU A 33 2.15 3.33 12.08
CA GLU A 33 2.71 3.37 10.73
C GLU A 33 1.67 2.99 9.70
N VAL A 34 1.68 3.73 8.59
CA VAL A 34 0.82 3.47 7.43
C VAL A 34 1.68 3.22 6.21
N THR A 35 1.27 2.29 5.39
CA THR A 35 1.93 1.98 4.12
C THR A 35 0.98 2.29 2.96
N GLU A 36 1.40 3.20 2.12
CA GLU A 36 0.81 3.44 0.82
C GLU A 36 1.25 2.34 -0.14
N LEU A 37 0.32 1.71 -0.82
CA LEU A 37 0.55 0.72 -1.87
C LEU A 37 -0.02 1.22 -3.18
N THR A 38 0.83 1.45 -4.17
CA THR A 38 0.42 1.71 -5.55
C THR A 38 0.59 0.44 -6.37
N VAL A 39 -0.48 -0.01 -6.99
CA VAL A 39 -0.54 -1.21 -7.83
C VAL A 39 -0.48 -0.80 -9.29
N VAL A 40 0.56 -1.22 -9.99
CA VAL A 40 0.85 -0.79 -11.36
C VAL A 40 0.86 -2.00 -12.31
N LYS A 41 0.19 -1.84 -13.44
CA LYS A 41 0.26 -2.77 -14.57
C LYS A 41 1.11 -2.13 -15.67
N VAL A 42 2.28 -2.70 -15.91
CA VAL A 42 3.20 -2.29 -16.98
C VAL A 42 3.08 -3.29 -18.13
N LYS A 43 3.02 -2.80 -19.38
CA LYS A 43 3.03 -3.65 -20.57
C LYS A 43 4.29 -4.55 -20.55
N PRO A 44 4.19 -5.85 -20.89
CA PRO A 44 5.28 -6.82 -20.66
C PRO A 44 6.66 -6.41 -21.20
N ASN A 45 6.71 -5.87 -22.40
CA ASN A 45 7.99 -5.46 -23.03
C ASN A 45 8.54 -4.12 -22.52
N TYR A 46 7.87 -3.47 -21.57
CA TYR A 46 8.25 -2.14 -21.06
C TYR A 46 8.67 -2.15 -19.59
N VAL A 47 8.67 -3.29 -18.93
CA VAL A 47 8.99 -3.38 -17.49
C VAL A 47 10.38 -2.85 -17.20
N ASP A 48 11.40 -3.24 -17.95
CA ASP A 48 12.78 -2.77 -17.75
C ASP A 48 12.91 -1.26 -18.00
N ALA A 49 12.28 -0.76 -19.05
CA ALA A 49 12.26 0.67 -19.35
C ALA A 49 11.54 1.45 -18.23
N TYR A 50 10.41 0.94 -17.74
CA TYR A 50 9.68 1.52 -16.64
C TYR A 50 10.52 1.59 -15.36
N LEU A 51 11.12 0.47 -14.94
CA LEU A 51 11.94 0.41 -13.73
C LEU A 51 13.18 1.31 -13.82
N THR A 52 13.80 1.40 -14.99
CA THR A 52 14.96 2.29 -15.23
C THR A 52 14.57 3.78 -15.11
N ARG A 53 13.41 4.17 -15.65
CA ARG A 53 12.91 5.54 -15.50
C ARG A 53 12.46 5.82 -14.07
N LEU A 54 11.78 4.87 -13.44
CA LEU A 54 11.31 4.97 -12.06
C LEU A 54 12.46 5.26 -11.09
N LYS A 55 13.65 4.70 -11.34
CA LYS A 55 14.86 4.98 -10.56
C LYS A 55 15.23 6.47 -10.59
N LYS A 56 15.12 7.11 -11.75
CA LYS A 56 15.48 8.54 -11.92
C LYS A 56 14.43 9.51 -11.39
N THR A 57 13.20 9.07 -11.26
CA THR A 57 12.07 9.91 -10.84
C THR A 57 11.64 9.56 -9.42
N TRP A 58 10.79 8.58 -9.28
CA TRP A 58 10.14 8.22 -8.02
C TRP A 58 11.14 7.75 -6.95
N VAL A 59 12.08 6.85 -7.29
CA VAL A 59 13.07 6.33 -6.32
C VAL A 59 13.96 7.47 -5.80
N SER A 60 14.46 8.33 -6.70
CA SER A 60 15.27 9.50 -6.29
C SER A 60 14.48 10.43 -5.38
N SER A 61 13.20 10.66 -5.65
CA SER A 61 12.31 11.44 -4.79
C SER A 61 12.13 10.77 -3.42
N MET A 62 11.92 9.45 -3.38
CA MET A 62 11.76 8.70 -2.13
C MET A 62 13.04 8.70 -1.28
N GLU A 63 14.22 8.60 -1.89
CA GLU A 63 15.50 8.73 -1.17
C GLU A 63 15.61 10.06 -0.43
N ILE A 64 15.29 11.17 -1.11
CA ILE A 64 15.32 12.50 -0.48
C ILE A 64 14.28 12.60 0.63
N GLN A 65 13.04 12.14 0.40
CA GLN A 65 11.99 12.20 1.40
C GLN A 65 12.32 11.35 2.64
N LYS A 66 13.03 10.24 2.45
CA LYS A 66 13.55 9.42 3.55
C LYS A 66 14.65 10.16 4.34
N ASP A 67 15.57 10.81 3.67
CA ASP A 67 16.60 11.63 4.30
C ASP A 67 15.99 12.84 5.05
N MET A 68 14.91 13.40 4.54
CA MET A 68 14.14 14.48 5.19
C MET A 68 13.26 13.98 6.35
N GLY A 69 13.15 12.66 6.56
CA GLY A 69 12.33 12.05 7.61
C GLY A 69 10.82 12.12 7.35
N VAL A 70 10.40 12.39 6.13
CA VAL A 70 8.99 12.36 5.70
C VAL A 70 8.53 10.93 5.50
N VAL A 71 9.36 10.13 4.85
CA VAL A 71 9.16 8.71 4.57
C VAL A 71 10.06 7.87 5.48
N THR A 72 9.54 6.81 6.08
CA THR A 72 10.33 5.89 6.90
C THR A 72 10.93 4.77 6.08
N ASP A 73 10.20 4.28 5.08
CA ASP A 73 10.69 3.28 4.14
C ASP A 73 9.94 3.32 2.80
N TYR A 74 10.58 2.79 1.74
CA TYR A 74 9.94 2.62 0.45
C TYR A 74 10.52 1.41 -0.28
N ASN A 75 9.71 0.74 -1.11
CA ASN A 75 10.15 -0.41 -1.89
C ASN A 75 9.49 -0.45 -3.25
N VAL A 76 10.19 -1.08 -4.20
CA VAL A 76 9.68 -1.42 -5.53
C VAL A 76 9.70 -2.94 -5.66
N TRP A 77 8.54 -3.52 -5.97
CA TRP A 77 8.37 -4.95 -6.16
C TRP A 77 7.98 -5.22 -7.61
N ALA A 78 8.56 -6.22 -8.22
CA ALA A 78 8.22 -6.68 -9.57
C ALA A 78 7.80 -8.16 -9.54
N ALA A 79 6.70 -8.48 -10.22
CA ALA A 79 6.18 -9.84 -10.36
C ALA A 79 6.31 -10.32 -11.81
N ASN A 80 6.67 -11.58 -11.98
CA ASN A 80 6.79 -12.22 -13.30
C ASN A 80 5.41 -12.69 -13.82
N VAL A 81 4.53 -11.73 -14.15
CA VAL A 81 3.20 -11.99 -14.69
C VAL A 81 2.93 -11.07 -15.89
N ALA A 82 2.29 -11.60 -16.92
CA ALA A 82 2.10 -10.88 -18.19
C ALA A 82 0.79 -10.09 -18.27
N ALA A 83 -0.29 -10.58 -17.67
CA ALA A 83 -1.64 -10.04 -17.86
C ALA A 83 -2.25 -9.40 -16.61
N GLN A 84 -1.54 -9.39 -15.51
CA GLN A 84 -1.94 -8.86 -14.21
C GLN A 84 -1.07 -7.67 -13.83
N PRO A 85 -1.41 -6.91 -12.78
CA PRO A 85 -0.48 -5.96 -12.18
C PRO A 85 0.85 -6.63 -11.88
N ASN A 86 1.95 -6.00 -12.23
CA ASN A 86 3.28 -6.61 -12.19
C ASN A 86 4.34 -5.74 -11.53
N VAL A 87 4.00 -4.50 -11.14
CA VAL A 87 4.86 -3.65 -10.32
C VAL A 87 4.04 -3.10 -9.15
N PHE A 88 4.64 -3.10 -7.96
CA PHE A 88 4.02 -2.61 -6.75
C PHE A 88 5.00 -1.66 -6.07
N LEU A 89 4.53 -0.46 -5.75
CA LEU A 89 5.31 0.55 -5.05
C LEU A 89 4.75 0.69 -3.65
N THR A 90 5.61 0.64 -2.65
CA THR A 90 5.21 0.86 -1.26
C THR A 90 5.98 2.03 -0.67
N VAL A 91 5.27 2.88 0.07
CA VAL A 91 5.85 3.98 0.85
C VAL A 91 5.30 3.90 2.26
N THR A 92 6.17 3.84 3.25
CA THR A 92 5.78 3.79 4.65
C THR A 92 6.04 5.13 5.32
N TYR A 93 5.03 5.61 6.04
CA TYR A 93 5.05 6.83 6.83
C TYR A 93 4.85 6.49 8.30
N LYS A 94 5.40 7.31 9.20
CA LYS A 94 5.26 7.09 10.64
C LYS A 94 3.81 7.15 11.15
N ASN A 95 2.93 7.83 10.44
CA ASN A 95 1.49 7.91 10.69
C ASN A 95 0.77 8.60 9.53
N MET A 96 -0.57 8.61 9.55
CA MET A 96 -1.41 9.28 8.55
C MET A 96 -1.11 10.77 8.39
N GLY A 97 -0.75 11.47 9.47
CA GLY A 97 -0.42 12.90 9.42
C GLY A 97 0.84 13.20 8.62
N ALA A 98 1.81 12.28 8.61
CA ALA A 98 3.05 12.43 7.85
C ALA A 98 2.86 12.32 6.34
N MET A 99 1.75 11.76 5.87
CA MET A 99 1.40 11.71 4.44
C MET A 99 0.94 13.06 3.88
N GLN A 100 0.60 14.02 4.76
CA GLN A 100 0.12 15.32 4.32
C GLN A 100 1.30 16.13 3.77
N GLY A 101 1.24 16.42 2.46
CA GLY A 101 2.20 17.31 1.82
C GLY A 101 2.01 18.78 2.25
N SER A 102 3.08 19.56 2.19
CA SER A 102 3.04 21.01 2.31
C SER A 102 3.76 21.66 1.13
N LYS A 103 3.46 22.94 0.87
CA LYS A 103 4.15 23.70 -0.15
C LYS A 103 5.64 23.77 0.13
N GLU A 104 6.01 24.05 1.36
CA GLU A 104 7.39 24.15 1.82
C GLU A 104 8.15 22.82 1.66
N GLY A 105 7.48 21.70 1.98
CA GLY A 105 8.02 20.35 1.78
C GLY A 105 8.25 20.03 0.30
N TYR A 106 7.30 20.41 -0.57
CA TYR A 106 7.45 20.27 -2.00
C TYR A 106 8.62 21.07 -2.57
N GLU A 107 8.71 22.36 -2.20
CA GLU A 107 9.82 23.24 -2.65
C GLU A 107 11.18 22.72 -2.17
N ALA A 108 11.27 22.23 -0.92
CA ALA A 108 12.48 21.64 -0.38
C ALA A 108 12.87 20.35 -1.13
N LEU A 109 11.88 19.49 -1.46
CA LEU A 109 12.09 18.28 -2.25
C LEU A 109 12.63 18.62 -3.66
N MET A 110 12.00 19.56 -4.36
CA MET A 110 12.40 19.94 -5.71
C MET A 110 13.82 20.53 -5.73
N LYS A 111 14.14 21.37 -4.75
CA LYS A 111 15.50 21.90 -4.57
C LYS A 111 16.52 20.78 -4.37
N ALA A 112 16.24 19.84 -3.48
CA ALA A 112 17.12 18.71 -3.18
C ALA A 112 17.27 17.76 -4.39
N MET A 113 16.21 17.56 -5.19
CA MET A 113 16.26 16.80 -6.44
C MET A 113 17.25 17.44 -7.43
N THR A 114 17.18 18.75 -7.61
CA THR A 114 18.09 19.49 -8.49
C THR A 114 19.53 19.41 -7.98
N GLU A 115 19.77 19.65 -6.70
CA GLU A 115 21.11 19.66 -6.11
C GLU A 115 21.79 18.29 -6.10
N ARG A 116 21.04 17.22 -5.79
CA ARG A 116 21.60 15.89 -5.59
C ARG A 116 21.69 15.06 -6.89
N PHE A 117 20.71 15.18 -7.75
CA PHE A 117 20.59 14.36 -8.95
C PHE A 117 20.72 15.17 -10.25
N ASN A 118 20.95 16.49 -10.16
CA ASN A 118 20.93 17.42 -11.30
C ASN A 118 19.63 17.25 -12.11
N ALA A 119 18.52 17.02 -11.38
CA ALA A 119 17.22 16.81 -12.01
C ALA A 119 16.66 18.15 -12.51
N ASP A 120 16.40 18.23 -13.80
CA ASP A 120 15.67 19.31 -14.41
C ASP A 120 14.16 19.05 -14.23
N GLN A 121 13.39 20.06 -13.86
CA GLN A 121 11.97 19.90 -13.59
C GLN A 121 11.20 19.54 -14.87
N ASP A 122 11.53 20.16 -16.00
CA ASP A 122 10.86 19.91 -17.28
C ASP A 122 11.16 18.47 -17.74
N GLU A 123 12.43 18.00 -17.57
CA GLU A 123 12.80 16.60 -17.84
C GLU A 123 12.03 15.62 -16.95
N GLN A 124 11.85 15.94 -15.65
CA GLN A 124 11.11 15.09 -14.73
C GLN A 124 9.61 14.99 -15.11
N GLU A 125 9.01 16.10 -15.54
CA GLU A 125 7.62 16.14 -16.01
C GLU A 125 7.47 15.36 -17.31
N GLU A 126 8.38 15.50 -18.28
CA GLU A 126 8.36 14.72 -19.52
C GLU A 126 8.51 13.20 -19.26
N LEU A 127 9.42 12.82 -18.36
CA LEU A 127 9.57 11.43 -17.95
C LEU A 127 8.30 10.89 -17.27
N ALA A 128 7.64 11.70 -16.44
CA ALA A 128 6.41 11.30 -15.77
C ALA A 128 5.23 11.14 -16.73
N GLN A 129 5.05 12.09 -17.67
CA GLN A 129 4.01 12.03 -18.70
C GLN A 129 4.19 10.80 -19.60
N GLY A 130 5.43 10.46 -19.98
CA GLY A 130 5.72 9.30 -20.81
C GLY A 130 5.37 7.94 -20.17
N TYR A 131 5.01 7.88 -18.88
CA TYR A 131 4.55 6.65 -18.26
C TYR A 131 3.18 6.19 -18.74
N GLU A 132 2.29 7.10 -19.12
CA GLU A 132 0.92 6.79 -19.56
C GLU A 132 0.90 5.89 -20.79
N ASP A 133 1.95 5.95 -21.63
CA ASP A 133 2.04 5.16 -22.85
C ASP A 133 2.14 3.66 -22.61
N TYR A 134 2.66 3.22 -21.46
CA TYR A 134 2.99 1.81 -21.21
C TYR A 134 2.65 1.29 -19.81
N ARG A 135 2.09 2.12 -18.92
CA ARG A 135 1.61 1.69 -17.60
C ARG A 135 0.16 2.12 -17.35
N GLU A 136 -0.47 1.42 -16.45
CA GLU A 136 -1.77 1.74 -15.86
C GLU A 136 -1.62 1.65 -14.34
N ILE A 137 -2.06 2.67 -13.59
CA ILE A 137 -2.25 2.56 -12.14
C ILE A 137 -3.58 1.87 -11.94
N VAL A 138 -3.54 0.65 -11.41
CA VAL A 138 -4.70 -0.22 -11.25
C VAL A 138 -5.39 0.04 -9.92
N ASP A 139 -4.60 0.32 -8.88
CA ASP A 139 -5.14 0.55 -7.53
C ASP A 139 -4.17 1.39 -6.69
N TYR A 140 -4.74 2.01 -5.65
CA TYR A 140 -4.03 2.80 -4.66
C TYR A 140 -4.67 2.55 -3.29
N VAL A 141 -3.91 1.98 -2.37
CA VAL A 141 -4.43 1.50 -1.08
C VAL A 141 -3.56 2.02 0.07
N ILE A 142 -4.21 2.43 1.14
CA ILE A 142 -3.54 2.71 2.41
C ILE A 142 -3.73 1.52 3.34
N LEU A 143 -2.64 0.99 3.84
CA LEU A 143 -2.56 -0.20 4.68
C LEU A 143 -2.06 0.16 6.08
N ASN A 144 -2.69 -0.39 7.10
CA ASN A 144 -2.15 -0.45 8.45
C ASN A 144 -1.74 -1.88 8.76
N ARG A 145 -0.58 -2.07 9.36
CA ARG A 145 -0.17 -3.39 9.84
C ARG A 145 -1.00 -3.78 11.06
N VAL A 146 -1.53 -5.00 11.04
CA VAL A 146 -2.22 -5.58 12.21
C VAL A 146 -1.18 -6.10 13.19
N GLU A 147 -1.35 -5.78 14.48
CA GLU A 147 -0.52 -6.21 15.59
C GLU A 147 -1.36 -7.06 16.55
N TYR A 148 -0.84 -8.25 16.89
CA TYR A 148 -1.49 -9.23 17.78
C TYR A 148 -0.85 -9.28 19.15
#